data_4a68035947c099fbc0e4c18ea5d9a254
#
_entry.id   4a68035947c099fbc0e4c18ea5d9a254
#
_cell.length_a   1.000
_cell.length_b   1.000
_cell.length_c   1.000
_cell.angle_alpha   90.00
_cell.angle_beta   90.00
_cell.angle_gamma   90.00
#
_symmetry.space_group_name_H-M   'P 1'
#
loop_
_entity.id
_entity.type
_entity.pdbx_description
1 polymer ?
#
loop_
_entity_poly.entity_id
_entity_poly.type
_entity_poly.pdbx_seq_one_letter_code
_entity_poly.pdbx_strand_id
1 'polypeptide(L)'
;MGSSGGAKGSDREEGESMIKCTVGIRWIKHYSSSHRILLVGEGDFSFSTCLAAAFGWASNMIATSLDSQVFLVKNYQNAVRNIVELSIRKCKVMHEIDATKMANHPFLGGIKFDRIIFNFPFAGFFKNLPRDSQLKRHRKLVGMFLKNAKEMISENGEIHVSHKTNDFHTDWNLKSLGAAHRLELIEAVDFNGVDYPGYNTKCGFGGDNNFNCYPSKTYKFGVKC
;
A
#
# COMPACT_ATOMS: atom_id res chain seq x y z
N MET A 1 -3.47 -64.56 -53.87
CA MET A 1 -3.34 -64.87 -52.43
C MET A 1 -2.37 -63.84 -51.85
N GLY A 2 -2.86 -62.81 -51.30
CA GLY A 2 -2.10 -61.74 -50.77
C GLY A 2 -2.62 -61.41 -49.37
N SER A 3 -1.74 -61.29 -48.41
CA SER A 3 -2.06 -60.91 -47.01
C SER A 3 -1.59 -59.52 -46.75
N SER A 4 -2.53 -58.65 -46.35
CA SER A 4 -2.31 -57.32 -45.95
C SER A 4 -1.90 -57.25 -44.47
N GLY A 5 -0.75 -56.64 -44.17
CA GLY A 5 -0.31 -56.35 -42.85
C GLY A 5 -0.59 -54.86 -42.51
N GLY A 6 -1.54 -54.57 -41.60
CA GLY A 6 -1.82 -53.26 -41.10
C GLY A 6 -0.86 -52.87 -39.99
N ALA A 7 -0.19 -51.77 -40.15
CA ALA A 7 0.60 -51.12 -39.11
C ALA A 7 -0.32 -50.27 -38.18
N LYS A 8 -0.37 -50.60 -36.89
CA LYS A 8 -1.00 -49.77 -35.85
C LYS A 8 -0.04 -48.67 -35.45
N GLY A 9 -0.41 -47.44 -35.73
CA GLY A 9 0.21 -46.27 -35.15
C GLY A 9 -0.16 -46.15 -33.65
N SER A 10 0.83 -46.06 -32.80
CA SER A 10 0.66 -45.79 -31.41
C SER A 10 0.78 -44.27 -31.19
N ASP A 11 -0.34 -43.61 -31.04
CA ASP A 11 -0.40 -42.23 -30.57
C ASP A 11 0.06 -42.18 -29.10
N ARG A 12 1.24 -41.65 -28.89
CA ARG A 12 1.70 -41.28 -27.56
C ARG A 12 1.13 -39.91 -27.25
N GLU A 13 0.10 -39.86 -26.42
CA GLU A 13 -0.30 -38.63 -25.74
C GLU A 13 0.80 -38.23 -24.74
N GLU A 14 1.59 -37.23 -25.10
CA GLU A 14 2.46 -36.53 -24.15
C GLU A 14 1.58 -35.64 -23.26
N GLY A 15 1.21 -36.19 -22.11
CA GLY A 15 0.55 -35.43 -21.06
C GLY A 15 1.53 -34.40 -20.47
N GLU A 16 1.46 -33.16 -20.89
CA GLU A 16 2.12 -32.05 -20.19
C GLU A 16 1.56 -31.95 -18.77
N SER A 17 2.30 -32.51 -17.82
CA SER A 17 2.09 -32.29 -16.40
C SER A 17 2.45 -30.84 -16.08
N MET A 18 1.47 -29.92 -16.10
CA MET A 18 1.63 -28.60 -15.52
C MET A 18 1.89 -28.75 -14.03
N ILE A 19 3.15 -28.60 -13.63
CA ILE A 19 3.55 -28.48 -12.24
C ILE A 19 2.91 -27.18 -11.73
N LYS A 20 1.76 -27.27 -11.05
CA LYS A 20 1.20 -26.16 -10.26
C LYS A 20 2.16 -25.92 -9.10
N CYS A 21 3.07 -24.97 -9.30
CA CYS A 21 3.89 -24.45 -8.21
C CYS A 21 2.94 -23.71 -7.25
N THR A 22 2.49 -24.37 -6.20
CA THR A 22 1.75 -23.74 -5.10
C THR A 22 2.72 -22.86 -4.34
N VAL A 23 2.84 -21.60 -4.75
CA VAL A 23 3.58 -20.61 -3.99
C VAL A 23 2.81 -20.42 -2.69
N GLY A 24 3.38 -20.87 -1.58
CA GLY A 24 2.78 -20.71 -0.24
C GLY A 24 2.53 -19.25 0.09
N ILE A 25 1.51 -18.97 0.89
CA ILE A 25 1.20 -17.63 1.39
C ILE A 25 2.40 -17.11 2.20
N ARG A 26 2.88 -15.92 1.87
CA ARG A 26 4.00 -15.26 2.54
C ARG A 26 3.49 -14.09 3.38
N TRP A 27 4.16 -13.85 4.49
CA TRP A 27 3.81 -12.79 5.42
C TRP A 27 5.00 -11.88 5.72
N ILE A 28 4.71 -10.60 5.89
CA ILE A 28 5.60 -9.63 6.53
C ILE A 28 4.76 -8.86 7.54
N LYS A 29 5.04 -9.08 8.83
CA LYS A 29 4.25 -8.57 9.95
C LYS A 29 2.76 -8.97 9.77
N HIS A 30 1.86 -8.00 9.62
CA HIS A 30 0.42 -8.21 9.46
C HIS A 30 -0.06 -8.10 7.99
N TYR A 31 0.86 -8.10 7.04
CA TYR A 31 0.57 -8.09 5.61
C TYR A 31 0.85 -9.46 4.98
N SER A 32 -0.10 -9.93 4.17
CA SER A 32 -0.02 -11.22 3.48
C SER A 32 0.04 -11.05 1.97
N SER A 33 0.76 -11.96 1.31
CA SER A 33 0.77 -12.04 -0.16
C SER A 33 -0.59 -12.39 -0.76
N SER A 34 -1.56 -12.87 0.04
CA SER A 34 -2.94 -13.12 -0.39
C SER A 34 -3.84 -11.89 -0.30
N HIS A 35 -3.46 -10.86 0.45
CA HIS A 35 -4.26 -9.63 0.57
C HIS A 35 -4.25 -8.82 -0.71
N ARG A 36 -5.40 -8.27 -1.10
CA ARG A 36 -5.46 -7.15 -2.03
C ARG A 36 -5.10 -5.88 -1.28
N ILE A 37 -3.98 -5.28 -1.63
CA ILE A 37 -3.38 -4.16 -0.88
C ILE A 37 -3.37 -2.90 -1.74
N LEU A 38 -3.89 -1.80 -1.19
CA LEU A 38 -3.72 -0.45 -1.71
C LEU A 38 -2.75 0.31 -0.79
N LEU A 39 -1.63 0.77 -1.36
CA LEU A 39 -0.69 1.66 -0.68
C LEU A 39 -0.89 3.07 -1.19
N VAL A 40 -1.06 4.02 -0.27
CA VAL A 40 -1.47 5.39 -0.57
C VAL A 40 -0.40 6.37 -0.10
N GLY A 41 -0.11 7.36 -0.93
CA GLY A 41 0.82 8.44 -0.59
C GLY A 41 2.26 7.99 -0.47
N GLU A 42 2.67 7.02 -1.30
CA GLU A 42 4.07 6.59 -1.39
C GLU A 42 4.96 7.76 -1.86
N GLY A 43 6.10 7.91 -1.20
CA GLY A 43 7.15 8.85 -1.62
C GLY A 43 8.02 8.23 -2.72
N ASP A 44 9.07 7.50 -2.33
CA ASP A 44 9.97 6.82 -3.26
C ASP A 44 9.57 5.37 -3.57
N PHE A 45 8.37 4.92 -3.18
CA PHE A 45 7.86 3.54 -3.30
C PHE A 45 8.68 2.47 -2.55
N SER A 46 9.54 2.84 -1.63
CA SER A 46 10.38 1.87 -0.91
C SER A 46 9.58 0.95 0.00
N PHE A 47 8.48 1.42 0.63
CA PHE A 47 7.62 0.55 1.44
C PHE A 47 6.89 -0.49 0.59
N SER A 48 6.31 -0.06 -0.53
CA SER A 48 5.67 -0.96 -1.50
C SER A 48 6.64 -2.00 -2.03
N THR A 49 7.88 -1.59 -2.34
CA THR A 49 8.95 -2.47 -2.81
C THR A 49 9.35 -3.49 -1.74
N CYS A 50 9.43 -3.09 -0.48
CA CYS A 50 9.68 -3.99 0.64
C CYS A 50 8.62 -5.10 0.72
N LEU A 51 7.32 -4.74 0.68
CA LEU A 51 6.25 -5.73 0.70
C LEU A 51 6.30 -6.66 -0.52
N ALA A 52 6.47 -6.10 -1.72
CA ALA A 52 6.53 -6.86 -2.96
C ALA A 52 7.72 -7.84 -2.97
N ALA A 53 8.87 -7.44 -2.43
CA ALA A 53 10.04 -8.31 -2.28
C ALA A 53 9.78 -9.47 -1.30
N ALA A 54 9.17 -9.18 -0.16
CA ALA A 54 8.81 -10.20 0.83
C ALA A 54 7.80 -11.22 0.26
N PHE A 55 6.84 -10.77 -0.53
CA PHE A 55 5.83 -11.62 -1.16
C PHE A 55 6.37 -12.40 -2.36
N GLY A 56 7.39 -11.87 -3.06
CA GLY A 56 7.94 -12.42 -4.28
C GLY A 56 7.12 -12.06 -5.52
N TRP A 57 5.79 -12.06 -5.42
CA TRP A 57 4.83 -11.69 -6.46
C TRP A 57 3.77 -10.77 -5.87
N ALA A 58 3.43 -9.67 -6.55
CA ALA A 58 2.63 -8.60 -6.00
C ALA A 58 1.50 -8.11 -6.95
N SER A 59 0.95 -9.01 -7.78
CA SER A 59 -0.13 -8.66 -8.74
C SER A 59 -1.43 -8.19 -8.07
N ASN A 60 -1.61 -8.46 -6.80
CA ASN A 60 -2.73 -8.02 -5.96
C ASN A 60 -2.43 -6.73 -5.18
N MET A 61 -1.30 -6.09 -5.45
CA MET A 61 -0.92 -4.81 -4.86
C MET A 61 -1.07 -3.67 -5.87
N ILE A 62 -1.57 -2.54 -5.37
CA ILE A 62 -1.57 -1.25 -6.08
C ILE A 62 -0.85 -0.25 -5.19
N ALA A 63 0.23 0.34 -5.69
CA ALA A 63 1.00 1.37 -5.01
C ALA A 63 0.76 2.73 -5.66
N THR A 64 0.37 3.74 -4.86
CA THR A 64 -0.02 5.05 -5.39
C THR A 64 0.76 6.18 -4.76
N SER A 65 1.08 7.20 -5.55
CA SER A 65 1.65 8.47 -5.10
C SER A 65 0.79 9.65 -5.54
N LEU A 66 0.78 10.71 -4.75
CA LEU A 66 0.20 12.00 -5.15
C LEU A 66 1.05 12.67 -6.23
N ASP A 67 2.36 12.44 -6.18
CA ASP A 67 3.31 13.05 -7.10
C ASP A 67 3.24 12.40 -8.49
N SER A 68 3.50 13.19 -9.54
CA SER A 68 3.67 12.66 -10.89
C SER A 68 4.96 11.84 -11.01
N GLN A 69 5.02 10.93 -11.96
CA GLN A 69 6.23 10.13 -12.20
C GLN A 69 7.46 11.03 -12.46
N VAL A 70 7.29 12.10 -13.23
CA VAL A 70 8.38 13.05 -13.54
C VAL A 70 8.90 13.70 -12.25
N PHE A 71 7.99 14.12 -11.36
CA PHE A 71 8.37 14.69 -10.08
C PHE A 71 9.15 13.70 -9.22
N LEU A 72 8.67 12.46 -9.12
CA LEU A 72 9.32 11.41 -8.33
C LEU A 72 10.73 11.10 -8.82
N VAL A 73 10.89 10.91 -10.13
CA VAL A 73 12.20 10.64 -10.75
C VAL A 73 13.19 11.77 -10.49
N LYS A 74 12.71 13.01 -10.52
CA LYS A 74 13.57 14.20 -10.30
C LYS A 74 13.98 14.38 -8.84
N ASN A 75 13.12 14.03 -7.90
CA ASN A 75 13.27 14.43 -6.49
C ASN A 75 13.62 13.28 -5.54
N TYR A 76 13.46 12.02 -5.94
CA TYR A 76 13.76 10.86 -5.10
C TYR A 76 14.75 9.92 -5.81
N GLN A 77 15.94 9.81 -5.28
CA GLN A 77 17.05 9.05 -5.89
C GLN A 77 16.70 7.59 -6.20
N ASN A 78 15.92 6.95 -5.30
CA ASN A 78 15.59 5.52 -5.42
C ASN A 78 14.26 5.26 -6.13
N ALA A 79 13.48 6.27 -6.50
CA ALA A 79 12.13 6.09 -7.04
C ALA A 79 12.12 5.23 -8.32
N VAL A 80 13.02 5.49 -9.26
CA VAL A 80 13.13 4.74 -10.53
C VAL A 80 13.38 3.26 -10.25
N ARG A 81 14.36 2.95 -9.40
CA ARG A 81 14.72 1.57 -9.04
C ARG A 81 13.52 0.85 -8.40
N ASN A 82 12.85 1.51 -7.47
CA ASN A 82 11.70 0.93 -6.76
C ASN A 82 10.52 0.69 -7.72
N ILE A 83 10.22 1.62 -8.62
CA ILE A 83 9.15 1.46 -9.61
C ILE A 83 9.46 0.30 -10.57
N VAL A 84 10.70 0.16 -11.03
CA VAL A 84 11.13 -0.96 -11.89
C VAL A 84 10.96 -2.29 -11.15
N GLU A 85 11.41 -2.37 -9.90
CA GLU A 85 11.28 -3.58 -9.06
C GLU A 85 9.81 -3.96 -8.83
N LEU A 86 8.94 -3.00 -8.57
CA LEU A 86 7.49 -3.20 -8.45
C LEU A 86 6.88 -3.75 -9.75
N SER A 87 7.30 -3.20 -10.91
CA SER A 87 6.83 -3.65 -12.22
C SER A 87 7.24 -5.10 -12.50
N ILE A 88 8.50 -5.47 -12.21
CA ILE A 88 9.01 -6.85 -12.34
C ILE A 88 8.14 -7.81 -11.53
N ARG A 89 7.74 -7.43 -10.30
CA ARG A 89 6.89 -8.21 -9.40
C ARG A 89 5.40 -8.09 -9.69
N LYS A 90 5.02 -7.40 -10.77
CA LYS A 90 3.63 -7.21 -11.22
C LYS A 90 2.75 -6.37 -10.28
N CYS A 91 3.34 -5.58 -9.39
CA CYS A 91 2.60 -4.55 -8.66
C CYS A 91 2.18 -3.43 -9.62
N LYS A 92 0.95 -2.98 -9.51
CA LYS A 92 0.48 -1.82 -10.28
C LYS A 92 0.91 -0.53 -9.58
N VAL A 93 1.69 0.31 -10.27
CA VAL A 93 2.07 1.64 -9.79
C VAL A 93 1.19 2.70 -10.45
N MET A 94 0.68 3.66 -9.65
CA MET A 94 -0.14 4.76 -10.13
C MET A 94 0.35 6.08 -9.54
N HIS A 95 0.31 7.12 -10.34
CA HIS A 95 0.74 8.47 -9.98
C HIS A 95 -0.46 9.43 -9.95
N GLU A 96 -0.29 10.60 -9.32
CA GLU A 96 -1.30 11.66 -9.25
C GLU A 96 -2.61 11.21 -8.60
N ILE A 97 -2.51 10.30 -7.63
CA ILE A 97 -3.64 9.77 -6.88
C ILE A 97 -3.80 10.54 -5.57
N ASP A 98 -4.83 11.36 -5.48
CA ASP A 98 -5.21 12.08 -4.27
C ASP A 98 -5.93 11.15 -3.29
N ALA A 99 -5.30 10.88 -2.15
CA ALA A 99 -5.87 10.06 -1.07
C ALA A 99 -7.25 10.53 -0.59
N THR A 100 -7.54 11.82 -0.75
CA THR A 100 -8.82 12.43 -0.32
C THR A 100 -9.95 12.25 -1.32
N LYS A 101 -9.67 11.70 -2.50
CA LYS A 101 -10.62 11.53 -3.63
C LYS A 101 -10.52 10.15 -4.29
N MET A 102 -9.68 9.25 -3.77
CA MET A 102 -9.33 7.98 -4.43
C MET A 102 -10.54 7.04 -4.65
N ALA A 103 -11.58 7.11 -3.81
CA ALA A 103 -12.79 6.33 -3.99
C ALA A 103 -13.59 6.71 -5.25
N ASN A 104 -13.44 7.94 -5.74
CA ASN A 104 -14.06 8.42 -6.96
C ASN A 104 -13.16 8.27 -8.19
N HIS A 105 -11.95 7.69 -8.03
CA HIS A 105 -11.05 7.49 -9.17
C HIS A 105 -11.59 6.39 -10.08
N PRO A 106 -11.69 6.61 -11.42
CA PRO A 106 -12.37 5.69 -12.35
C PRO A 106 -11.86 4.24 -12.28
N PHE A 107 -10.57 4.06 -12.04
CA PHE A 107 -9.98 2.72 -11.93
C PHE A 107 -10.05 2.16 -10.50
N LEU A 108 -9.84 2.98 -9.46
CA LEU A 108 -9.74 2.50 -8.07
C LEU A 108 -11.10 2.33 -7.40
N GLY A 109 -12.08 3.19 -7.70
CA GLY A 109 -13.34 3.29 -6.97
C GLY A 109 -14.21 2.04 -7.00
N GLY A 110 -14.03 1.15 -7.98
CA GLY A 110 -14.75 -0.12 -8.07
C GLY A 110 -14.04 -1.30 -7.38
N ILE A 111 -12.84 -1.09 -6.82
CA ILE A 111 -12.02 -2.17 -6.25
C ILE A 111 -12.19 -2.19 -4.73
N LYS A 112 -12.37 -3.40 -4.18
CA LYS A 112 -12.36 -3.65 -2.73
C LYS A 112 -11.01 -4.23 -2.32
N PHE A 113 -10.44 -3.69 -1.23
CA PHE A 113 -9.12 -4.05 -0.72
C PHE A 113 -9.22 -4.69 0.67
N ASP A 114 -8.35 -5.66 0.94
CA ASP A 114 -8.23 -6.26 2.26
C ASP A 114 -7.37 -5.40 3.19
N ARG A 115 -6.45 -4.62 2.61
CA ARG A 115 -5.62 -3.64 3.34
C ARG A 115 -5.48 -2.36 2.53
N ILE A 116 -5.77 -1.22 3.18
CA ILE A 116 -5.48 0.11 2.64
C ILE A 116 -4.52 0.80 3.60
N ILE A 117 -3.35 1.19 3.11
CA ILE A 117 -2.22 1.61 3.94
C ILE A 117 -1.82 3.03 3.59
N PHE A 118 -1.72 3.89 4.59
CA PHE A 118 -1.16 5.24 4.46
C PHE A 118 -0.12 5.47 5.55
N ASN A 119 1.14 5.36 5.19
CA ASN A 119 2.24 5.57 6.13
C ASN A 119 2.58 7.05 6.25
N PHE A 120 2.58 7.56 7.47
CA PHE A 120 3.00 8.92 7.83
C PHE A 120 2.38 10.00 6.94
N PRO A 121 1.04 10.07 6.86
CA PRO A 121 0.34 11.09 6.07
C PRO A 121 0.80 12.49 6.48
N PHE A 122 1.09 13.35 5.48
CA PHE A 122 1.61 14.69 5.74
C PHE A 122 1.02 15.71 4.78
N ALA A 123 0.36 16.75 5.32
CA ALA A 123 -0.30 17.80 4.54
C ALA A 123 0.59 19.03 4.28
N GLY A 124 1.91 18.89 4.47
CA GLY A 124 2.87 19.98 4.38
C GLY A 124 2.98 20.81 5.67
N PHE A 125 4.13 21.44 5.86
CA PHE A 125 4.38 22.39 6.94
C PHE A 125 4.57 23.78 6.36
N PHE A 126 3.75 24.73 6.80
CA PHE A 126 3.76 26.10 6.31
C PHE A 126 4.17 27.04 7.43
N LYS A 127 5.38 27.59 7.38
CA LYS A 127 5.97 28.42 8.44
C LYS A 127 5.08 29.58 8.88
N ASN A 128 4.27 30.10 7.99
CA ASN A 128 3.39 31.25 8.25
C ASN A 128 2.02 30.87 8.83
N LEU A 129 1.74 29.59 9.04
CA LEU A 129 0.46 29.17 9.61
C LEU A 129 0.60 28.88 11.11
N PRO A 130 -0.37 29.35 11.93
CA PRO A 130 -0.45 28.97 13.34
C PRO A 130 -0.55 27.46 13.53
N ARG A 131 -0.11 26.97 14.69
CA ARG A 131 -0.12 25.54 15.06
C ARG A 131 -1.49 24.88 14.83
N ASP A 132 -2.58 25.54 15.24
CA ASP A 132 -3.93 25.02 15.09
C ASP A 132 -4.35 24.87 13.61
N SER A 133 -3.92 25.80 12.76
CA SER A 133 -4.17 25.73 11.32
C SER A 133 -3.40 24.59 10.68
N GLN A 134 -2.15 24.36 11.09
CA GLN A 134 -1.37 23.18 10.69
C GLN A 134 -2.10 21.89 11.10
N LEU A 135 -2.51 21.79 12.37
CA LEU A 135 -3.21 20.65 12.91
C LEU A 135 -4.51 20.35 12.13
N LYS A 136 -5.32 21.39 11.86
CA LYS A 136 -6.57 21.24 11.07
C LYS A 136 -6.30 20.68 9.69
N ARG A 137 -5.22 21.10 9.01
CA ARG A 137 -4.85 20.59 7.67
C ARG A 137 -4.51 19.11 7.69
N HIS A 138 -3.69 18.69 8.65
CA HIS A 138 -3.30 17.29 8.80
C HIS A 138 -4.50 16.42 9.17
N ARG A 139 -5.31 16.84 10.13
CA ARG A 139 -6.54 16.13 10.51
C ARG A 139 -7.53 16.02 9.35
N LYS A 140 -7.65 17.07 8.52
CA LYS A 140 -8.48 17.05 7.31
C LYS A 140 -7.98 16.02 6.31
N LEU A 141 -6.66 15.96 6.05
CA LEU A 141 -6.08 14.97 5.15
C LEU A 141 -6.42 13.55 5.60
N VAL A 142 -6.13 13.22 6.87
CA VAL A 142 -6.37 11.86 7.39
C VAL A 142 -7.87 11.55 7.45
N GLY A 143 -8.72 12.48 7.88
CA GLY A 143 -10.17 12.28 7.90
C GLY A 143 -10.73 12.00 6.51
N MET A 144 -10.33 12.77 5.49
CA MET A 144 -10.77 12.53 4.12
C MET A 144 -10.23 11.23 3.54
N PHE A 145 -8.98 10.86 3.87
CA PHE A 145 -8.44 9.53 3.52
C PHE A 145 -9.29 8.41 4.13
N LEU A 146 -9.54 8.46 5.45
CA LEU A 146 -10.35 7.44 6.16
C LEU A 146 -11.76 7.33 5.57
N LYS A 147 -12.39 8.45 5.22
CA LYS A 147 -13.68 8.46 4.52
C LYS A 147 -13.62 7.69 3.21
N ASN A 148 -12.65 7.99 2.35
CA ASN A 148 -12.48 7.32 1.06
C ASN A 148 -12.11 5.84 1.23
N ALA A 149 -11.17 5.54 2.13
CA ALA A 149 -10.74 4.17 2.40
C ALA A 149 -11.89 3.28 2.89
N LYS A 150 -12.80 3.83 3.71
CA LYS A 150 -14.01 3.11 4.15
C LYS A 150 -14.88 2.64 2.99
N GLU A 151 -15.01 3.44 1.94
CA GLU A 151 -15.79 3.07 0.75
C GLU A 151 -15.12 1.98 -0.09
N MET A 152 -13.79 1.79 0.08
CA MET A 152 -12.97 0.88 -0.72
C MET A 152 -12.53 -0.38 0.03
N ILE A 153 -12.73 -0.44 1.35
CA ILE A 153 -12.34 -1.61 2.13
C ILE A 153 -13.31 -2.78 1.93
N SER A 154 -12.83 -4.02 1.94
CA SER A 154 -13.65 -5.23 1.96
C SER A 154 -14.28 -5.43 3.36
N GLU A 155 -15.25 -6.31 3.47
CA GLU A 155 -16.04 -6.54 4.71
C GLU A 155 -15.15 -6.81 5.93
N ASN A 156 -14.14 -7.65 5.79
CA ASN A 156 -13.16 -7.97 6.85
C ASN A 156 -11.81 -7.30 6.64
N GLY A 157 -11.79 -6.22 5.88
CA GLY A 157 -10.56 -5.51 5.58
C GLY A 157 -10.19 -4.50 6.65
N GLU A 158 -8.93 -4.06 6.62
CA GLU A 158 -8.39 -3.09 7.58
C GLU A 158 -7.75 -1.89 6.86
N ILE A 159 -7.95 -0.70 7.44
CA ILE A 159 -7.32 0.54 7.03
C ILE A 159 -6.20 0.84 8.02
N HIS A 160 -4.98 0.92 7.54
CA HIS A 160 -3.78 1.13 8.36
C HIS A 160 -3.23 2.53 8.16
N VAL A 161 -3.00 3.23 9.27
CA VAL A 161 -2.32 4.53 9.29
C VAL A 161 -1.12 4.43 10.21
N SER A 162 0.09 4.48 9.67
CA SER A 162 1.29 4.61 10.51
C SER A 162 1.51 6.07 10.83
N HIS A 163 1.72 6.40 12.10
CA HIS A 163 1.81 7.77 12.57
C HIS A 163 2.71 7.91 13.80
N LYS A 164 3.40 9.04 13.91
CA LYS A 164 4.21 9.36 15.09
C LYS A 164 3.30 9.57 16.32
N THR A 165 3.84 9.27 17.51
CA THR A 165 3.08 9.30 18.76
C THR A 165 3.61 10.34 19.76
N ASN A 166 4.45 11.27 19.33
CA ASN A 166 5.03 12.32 20.16
C ASN A 166 4.48 13.70 19.83
N ASP A 167 4.48 14.59 20.82
CA ASP A 167 4.19 16.04 20.73
C ASP A 167 2.98 16.38 19.83
N PHE A 168 3.22 17.24 18.84
CA PHE A 168 2.22 17.70 17.87
C PHE A 168 1.44 16.56 17.19
N HIS A 169 2.06 15.39 17.01
CA HIS A 169 1.43 14.25 16.33
C HIS A 169 0.32 13.61 17.18
N THR A 170 0.45 13.64 18.52
CA THR A 170 -0.59 13.14 19.43
C THR A 170 -1.92 13.87 19.27
N ASP A 171 -1.85 15.19 18.98
CA ASP A 171 -3.04 16.04 18.83
C ASP A 171 -3.87 15.72 17.57
N TRP A 172 -3.32 14.93 16.63
CA TRP A 172 -4.11 14.52 15.48
C TRP A 172 -5.26 13.62 15.88
N ASN A 173 -5.11 12.87 16.98
CA ASN A 173 -6.15 12.02 17.56
C ASN A 173 -6.82 11.13 16.52
N LEU A 174 -6.04 10.20 15.94
CA LEU A 174 -6.48 9.32 14.85
C LEU A 174 -7.72 8.51 15.23
N LYS A 175 -7.83 8.09 16.51
CA LYS A 175 -9.00 7.37 17.00
C LYS A 175 -10.28 8.17 16.81
N SER A 176 -10.27 9.47 17.15
CA SER A 176 -11.44 10.32 16.98
C SER A 176 -11.77 10.57 15.50
N LEU A 177 -10.74 10.63 14.63
CA LEU A 177 -10.94 10.76 13.18
C LEU A 177 -11.60 9.50 12.59
N GLY A 178 -11.17 8.30 13.01
CA GLY A 178 -11.81 7.04 12.61
C GLY A 178 -13.27 6.99 13.05
N ALA A 179 -13.53 7.30 14.32
CA ALA A 179 -14.88 7.29 14.88
C ALA A 179 -15.84 8.27 14.17
N ALA A 180 -15.36 9.45 13.75
CA ALA A 180 -16.13 10.43 12.97
C ALA A 180 -16.62 9.87 11.61
N HIS A 181 -15.95 8.86 11.09
CA HIS A 181 -16.32 8.15 9.84
C HIS A 181 -16.94 6.77 10.10
N ARG A 182 -17.35 6.47 11.36
CA ARG A 182 -17.91 5.16 11.74
C ARG A 182 -16.94 4.02 11.45
N LEU A 183 -15.67 4.26 11.74
CA LEU A 183 -14.60 3.25 11.77
C LEU A 183 -14.27 2.98 13.24
N GLU A 184 -14.03 1.72 13.57
CA GLU A 184 -13.55 1.31 14.87
C GLU A 184 -12.05 1.10 14.84
N LEU A 185 -11.36 1.58 15.87
CA LEU A 185 -9.95 1.26 16.07
C LEU A 185 -9.86 -0.17 16.61
N ILE A 186 -9.43 -1.10 15.75
CA ILE A 186 -9.23 -2.51 16.11
C ILE A 186 -8.00 -2.63 17.03
N GLU A 187 -6.89 -2.02 16.62
CA GLU A 187 -5.61 -2.16 17.29
C GLU A 187 -4.68 -0.99 16.96
N ALA A 188 -3.72 -0.72 17.86
CA ALA A 188 -2.62 0.20 17.61
C ALA A 188 -1.30 -0.48 18.03
N VAL A 189 -0.54 -0.98 17.05
CA VAL A 189 0.73 -1.69 17.27
C VAL A 189 1.91 -0.78 17.03
N ASP A 190 3.02 -1.02 17.72
CA ASP A 190 4.26 -0.26 17.49
C ASP A 190 4.75 -0.47 16.05
N PHE A 191 5.10 0.65 15.40
CA PHE A 191 5.73 0.64 14.09
C PHE A 191 7.24 0.67 14.27
N ASN A 192 7.92 -0.32 13.74
CA ASN A 192 9.37 -0.36 13.73
C ASN A 192 9.89 -0.46 12.30
N GLY A 193 10.69 0.52 11.87
CA GLY A 193 11.23 0.57 10.51
C GLY A 193 12.12 -0.64 10.16
N VAL A 194 12.78 -1.27 11.15
CA VAL A 194 13.62 -2.47 10.91
C VAL A 194 12.80 -3.69 10.48
N ASP A 195 11.50 -3.71 10.76
CA ASP A 195 10.60 -4.78 10.32
C ASP A 195 10.34 -4.74 8.80
N TYR A 196 10.72 -3.64 8.13
CA TYR A 196 10.50 -3.39 6.71
C TYR A 196 11.82 -3.08 5.98
N PRO A 197 12.63 -4.10 5.66
CA PRO A 197 13.93 -3.93 5.04
C PRO A 197 13.87 -3.11 3.74
N GLY A 198 14.70 -2.07 3.65
CA GLY A 198 14.77 -1.18 2.49
C GLY A 198 13.74 -0.04 2.48
N TYR A 199 12.85 0.03 3.46
CA TYR A 199 11.93 1.16 3.59
C TYR A 199 12.66 2.44 4.01
N ASN A 200 12.41 3.52 3.30
CA ASN A 200 12.92 4.87 3.56
C ASN A 200 11.76 5.82 3.86
N THR A 201 11.78 6.43 5.04
CA THR A 201 10.78 7.43 5.45
C THR A 201 11.10 8.76 4.79
N LYS A 202 10.45 9.08 3.66
CA LYS A 202 10.70 10.33 2.93
C LYS A 202 9.92 11.51 3.51
N CYS A 203 10.56 12.67 3.58
CA CYS A 203 9.93 13.88 4.13
C CYS A 203 8.74 14.41 3.30
N GLY A 204 8.57 13.94 2.07
CA GLY A 204 7.57 14.45 1.14
C GLY A 204 7.92 15.83 0.53
N PHE A 205 7.04 16.33 -0.35
CA PHE A 205 7.25 17.64 -1.02
C PHE A 205 8.61 17.80 -1.72
N GLY A 206 9.13 16.70 -2.31
CA GLY A 206 10.41 16.69 -3.02
C GLY A 206 11.64 16.59 -2.12
N GLY A 207 11.46 16.35 -0.83
CA GLY A 207 12.59 16.11 0.09
C GLY A 207 13.03 14.65 0.07
N ASP A 208 14.23 14.36 -0.47
CA ASP A 208 14.79 12.99 -0.48
C ASP A 208 15.40 12.58 0.87
N ASN A 209 15.39 13.46 1.85
CA ASN A 209 15.84 13.15 3.20
C ASN A 209 14.85 12.22 3.92
N ASN A 210 15.41 11.29 4.69
CA ASN A 210 14.61 10.46 5.58
C ASN A 210 14.34 11.21 6.88
N PHE A 211 13.13 11.06 7.43
CA PHE A 211 12.82 11.56 8.77
C PHE A 211 12.87 10.42 9.80
N ASN A 212 13.16 10.78 11.05
CA ASN A 212 13.03 9.83 12.16
C ASN A 212 11.55 9.57 12.45
N CYS A 213 11.09 8.37 12.18
CA CYS A 213 9.70 7.96 12.44
C CYS A 213 9.45 7.47 13.88
N TYR A 214 10.46 7.31 14.71
CA TYR A 214 10.32 6.84 16.09
C TYR A 214 10.02 7.99 17.06
N PRO A 215 9.16 7.78 18.09
CA PRO A 215 8.24 6.66 18.27
C PRO A 215 7.00 6.78 17.39
N SER A 216 6.50 5.65 16.90
CA SER A 216 5.31 5.62 16.05
C SER A 216 4.52 4.31 16.20
N LYS A 217 3.25 4.34 15.78
CA LYS A 217 2.34 3.20 15.77
C LYS A 217 1.63 3.08 14.44
N THR A 218 1.27 1.85 14.08
CA THR A 218 0.28 1.57 13.05
C THR A 218 -1.09 1.42 13.71
N TYR A 219 -2.01 2.34 13.38
CA TYR A 219 -3.40 2.31 13.80
C TYR A 219 -4.20 1.55 12.76
N LYS A 220 -4.88 0.47 13.19
CA LYS A 220 -5.68 -0.40 12.34
C LYS A 220 -7.15 -0.14 12.58
N PHE A 221 -7.87 0.23 11.54
CA PHE A 221 -9.30 0.53 11.60
C PHE A 221 -10.08 -0.47 10.76
N GLY A 222 -11.27 -0.84 11.25
CA GLY A 222 -12.26 -1.62 10.53
C GLY A 222 -13.60 -0.91 10.48
N VAL A 223 -14.50 -1.43 9.66
CA VAL A 223 -15.91 -0.97 9.66
C VAL A 223 -16.58 -1.53 10.90
N LYS A 224 -17.26 -0.67 11.65
CA LYS A 224 -18.08 -1.11 12.79
C LYS A 224 -19.28 -1.89 12.25
N CYS A 225 -19.38 -3.16 12.64
CA CYS A 225 -20.55 -4.00 12.42
C CYS A 225 -21.77 -3.53 13.23
#